data_3cb49483e7df7c20b478a67649fb56f0
#
_entry.id   3cb49483e7df7c20b478a67649fb56f0
#
_cell.length_a   1.000
_cell.length_b   1.000
_cell.length_c   1.000
_cell.angle_alpha   90.00
_cell.angle_beta   90.00
_cell.angle_gamma   90.00
#
_symmetry.space_group_name_H-M   'P 1'
#
loop_
_entity.id
_entity.type
_entity.pdbx_description
1 polymer ?
#
loop_
_entity_poly.entity_id
_entity_poly.type
_entity_poly.pdbx_seq_one_letter_code
_entity_poly.pdbx_strand_id
1 'polypeptide(L)'
;MKCAVLTTTSPVSYCALSTMAGTRFEPAGRAGLAHFCEHMLFKGTVKRKSYHINNRLERLGGEINAFTTKEELVLHATVLREDLNKALELISDMVLHSVFPTTEMIKEREVILDEIRSYKDSPVDLIYDKFEEKLFTGTPMSKPILGIPRELKKITSEHLNEYMKERFCPEQMALSIVGNISPQRALVLAEKFYGKEAFQDRETGIRTEPGRSFLHIPSVLFNDTEKRGTYQTHCLTGSVAYGLHHKNRIPLVLLMNLIGGPASNARLNMVLREKYGLVYTVEASYSPYIDTGFAGIYFGTDGPNLDRCRELTEKVLREYASVAMTSLQLERAKKQLIGQMSITEDNHEVQCLSMGKSILAFGKVISHARMLSLIASVTPQQVLHVANEIWDSSRRCTLVYI
;
A
#
# COMPACT_ATOMS: atom_id res chain seq x y z
N MET A 1 -19.84 -9.95 3.38
CA MET A 1 -18.47 -9.53 3.78
C MET A 1 -17.71 -10.73 4.33
N LYS A 2 -16.41 -10.83 4.11
CA LYS A 2 -15.55 -11.87 4.71
C LYS A 2 -14.93 -11.35 6.00
N CYS A 3 -14.77 -12.28 6.99
CA CYS A 3 -14.12 -11.98 8.26
C CYS A 3 -12.99 -12.96 8.52
N ALA A 4 -11.86 -12.48 9.01
CA ALA A 4 -10.75 -13.29 9.48
C ALA A 4 -10.40 -12.94 10.93
N VAL A 5 -10.05 -13.97 11.71
CA VAL A 5 -9.71 -13.82 13.12
C VAL A 5 -8.44 -14.57 13.43
N LEU A 6 -7.52 -13.90 14.11
CA LEU A 6 -6.34 -14.52 14.70
C LEU A 6 -6.42 -14.36 16.23
N THR A 7 -6.56 -15.49 16.92
CA THR A 7 -6.60 -15.51 18.39
C THR A 7 -5.19 -15.43 18.96
N THR A 8 -4.97 -14.51 19.90
CA THR A 8 -3.71 -14.33 20.63
C THR A 8 -3.95 -14.31 22.14
N THR A 9 -2.90 -14.23 22.92
CA THR A 9 -2.98 -14.04 24.38
C THR A 9 -2.78 -12.57 24.79
N SER A 10 -2.58 -11.66 23.83
CA SER A 10 -2.34 -10.25 24.07
C SER A 10 -3.51 -9.59 24.79
N PRO A 11 -3.26 -8.68 25.74
CA PRO A 11 -4.31 -7.83 26.30
C PRO A 11 -4.82 -6.77 25.31
N VAL A 12 -4.08 -6.54 24.21
CA VAL A 12 -4.44 -5.59 23.15
C VAL A 12 -5.12 -6.35 22.02
N SER A 13 -6.12 -5.73 21.42
CA SER A 13 -6.83 -6.22 20.23
C SER A 13 -6.72 -5.19 19.11
N TYR A 14 -6.58 -5.71 17.91
CA TYR A 14 -6.50 -4.96 16.66
C TYR A 14 -7.67 -5.36 15.78
N CYS A 15 -8.32 -4.40 15.17
CA CYS A 15 -9.34 -4.67 14.17
C CYS A 15 -9.18 -3.72 12.98
N ALA A 16 -9.41 -4.24 11.79
CA ALA A 16 -9.34 -3.45 10.56
C ALA A 16 -10.49 -3.81 9.62
N LEU A 17 -11.10 -2.79 9.04
CA LEU A 17 -12.05 -2.89 7.96
C LEU A 17 -11.39 -2.37 6.70
N SER A 18 -11.03 -3.28 5.80
CA SER A 18 -10.41 -2.98 4.52
C SER A 18 -11.46 -3.02 3.41
N THR A 19 -11.43 -2.06 2.50
CA THR A 19 -12.32 -2.04 1.34
C THR A 19 -11.57 -1.73 0.06
N MET A 20 -12.04 -2.27 -1.08
CA MET A 20 -11.53 -1.97 -2.42
C MET A 20 -12.01 -0.59 -2.88
N ALA A 21 -11.51 0.45 -2.21
CA ALA A 21 -11.89 1.85 -2.38
C ALA A 21 -10.66 2.77 -2.49
N GLY A 22 -9.60 2.30 -3.15
CA GLY A 22 -8.42 3.12 -3.43
C GLY A 22 -8.61 4.02 -4.66
N THR A 23 -7.60 4.85 -4.93
CA THR A 23 -7.68 5.89 -5.96
C THR A 23 -7.85 5.35 -7.39
N ARG A 24 -7.43 4.10 -7.66
CA ARG A 24 -7.67 3.49 -8.98
C ARG A 24 -9.15 3.32 -9.33
N PHE A 25 -10.02 3.28 -8.33
CA PHE A 25 -11.46 3.09 -8.50
C PHE A 25 -12.26 4.41 -8.56
N GLU A 26 -11.58 5.54 -8.50
CA GLU A 26 -12.22 6.83 -8.59
C GLU A 26 -12.79 7.08 -9.99
N PRO A 27 -13.94 7.71 -10.13
CA PRO A 27 -14.44 8.17 -11.43
C PRO A 27 -13.45 9.12 -12.13
N ALA A 28 -13.52 9.19 -13.44
CA ALA A 28 -12.73 10.17 -14.20
C ALA A 28 -13.09 11.61 -13.79
N GLY A 29 -12.08 12.45 -13.63
CA GLY A 29 -12.24 13.86 -13.24
C GLY A 29 -12.54 14.09 -11.75
N ARG A 30 -12.35 13.05 -10.91
CA ARG A 30 -12.56 13.11 -9.45
C ARG A 30 -11.35 12.58 -8.68
N ALA A 31 -10.13 12.85 -9.14
CA ALA A 31 -8.90 12.41 -8.48
C ALA A 31 -8.78 13.03 -7.07
N GLY A 32 -8.57 12.18 -6.08
CA GLY A 32 -8.55 12.50 -4.64
C GLY A 32 -9.88 12.23 -3.92
N LEU A 33 -10.87 11.65 -4.60
CA LEU A 33 -12.16 11.31 -3.98
C LEU A 33 -12.01 10.27 -2.88
N ALA A 34 -11.17 9.25 -3.08
CA ALA A 34 -10.92 8.19 -2.11
C ALA A 34 -10.28 8.74 -0.82
N HIS A 35 -9.23 9.54 -0.97
CA HIS A 35 -8.55 10.20 0.16
C HIS A 35 -9.45 11.22 0.86
N PHE A 36 -10.23 12.00 0.09
CA PHE A 36 -11.21 12.91 0.68
C PHE A 36 -12.31 12.14 1.44
N CYS A 37 -12.73 10.99 0.94
CA CYS A 37 -13.67 10.11 1.64
C CYS A 37 -13.09 9.67 2.99
N GLU A 38 -11.84 9.25 3.05
CA GLU A 38 -11.13 8.88 4.28
C GLU A 38 -11.20 10.00 5.33
N HIS A 39 -10.80 11.24 4.98
CA HIS A 39 -10.88 12.40 5.87
C HIS A 39 -12.31 12.62 6.38
N MET A 40 -13.28 12.52 5.49
CA MET A 40 -14.68 12.80 5.81
C MET A 40 -15.34 11.74 6.67
N LEU A 41 -14.81 10.50 6.73
CA LEU A 41 -15.28 9.46 7.65
C LEU A 41 -15.14 9.87 9.13
N PHE A 42 -14.19 10.75 9.45
CA PHE A 42 -13.96 11.28 10.80
C PHE A 42 -14.75 12.56 11.12
N LYS A 43 -15.53 13.09 10.19
CA LYS A 43 -16.20 14.42 10.34
C LYS A 43 -17.65 14.34 10.80
N GLY A 44 -18.24 13.17 10.82
CA GLY A 44 -19.56 12.96 11.42
C GLY A 44 -20.30 11.76 10.90
N THR A 45 -21.12 11.20 11.77
CA THR A 45 -22.14 10.21 11.44
C THR A 45 -23.52 10.76 11.80
N VAL A 46 -24.58 10.04 11.46
CA VAL A 46 -25.94 10.36 11.90
C VAL A 46 -26.02 10.51 13.43
N LYS A 47 -25.20 9.73 14.17
CA LYS A 47 -25.24 9.69 15.63
C LYS A 47 -24.15 10.52 16.31
N ARG A 48 -23.04 10.83 15.60
CA ARG A 48 -21.84 11.39 16.20
C ARG A 48 -21.30 12.58 15.42
N LYS A 49 -20.90 13.62 16.14
CA LYS A 49 -20.07 14.70 15.58
C LYS A 49 -18.59 14.26 15.59
N SER A 50 -17.74 14.91 14.81
CA SER A 50 -16.30 14.64 14.70
C SER A 50 -15.61 14.46 16.07
N TYR A 51 -15.85 15.37 17.01
CA TYR A 51 -15.30 15.28 18.37
C TYR A 51 -15.65 13.96 19.08
N HIS A 52 -16.86 13.42 18.88
CA HIS A 52 -17.26 12.16 19.52
C HIS A 52 -16.62 10.94 18.84
N ILE A 53 -16.34 11.03 17.52
CA ILE A 53 -15.66 9.98 16.78
C ILE A 53 -14.21 9.88 17.27
N ASN A 54 -13.47 10.99 17.22
CA ASN A 54 -12.05 11.03 17.56
C ASN A 54 -11.79 10.65 19.03
N ASN A 55 -12.62 11.15 19.96
CA ASN A 55 -12.44 10.85 21.38
C ASN A 55 -13.00 9.50 21.84
N ARG A 56 -13.71 8.75 20.98
CA ARG A 56 -14.43 7.53 21.41
C ARG A 56 -13.51 6.44 21.92
N LEU A 57 -12.40 6.22 21.25
CA LEU A 57 -11.40 5.22 21.65
C LEU A 57 -10.24 5.84 22.44
N GLU A 58 -9.84 7.06 22.12
CA GLU A 58 -8.76 7.76 22.83
C GLU A 58 -8.99 7.86 24.36
N ARG A 59 -10.24 8.13 24.77
CA ARG A 59 -10.62 8.13 26.20
C ARG A 59 -10.48 6.79 26.91
N LEU A 60 -10.35 5.72 26.15
CA LEU A 60 -10.16 4.35 26.63
C LEU A 60 -8.69 3.91 26.52
N GLY A 61 -7.80 4.83 26.07
CA GLY A 61 -6.40 4.52 25.80
C GLY A 61 -6.20 3.74 24.49
N GLY A 62 -7.21 3.70 23.61
CA GLY A 62 -7.12 3.12 22.29
C GLY A 62 -6.97 4.19 21.22
N GLU A 63 -6.77 3.77 19.98
CA GLU A 63 -6.62 4.64 18.82
C GLU A 63 -7.43 4.13 17.63
N ILE A 64 -7.79 5.04 16.74
CA ILE A 64 -8.41 4.75 15.45
C ILE A 64 -7.71 5.56 14.37
N ASN A 65 -7.37 4.89 13.28
CA ASN A 65 -6.70 5.49 12.14
C ASN A 65 -7.32 4.97 10.83
N ALA A 66 -7.02 5.67 9.74
CA ALA A 66 -7.33 5.21 8.40
C ALA A 66 -6.19 5.56 7.44
N PHE A 67 -6.13 4.88 6.33
CA PHE A 67 -5.25 5.22 5.21
C PHE A 67 -5.85 4.80 3.87
N THR A 68 -5.50 5.53 2.85
CA THR A 68 -5.86 5.27 1.46
C THR A 68 -4.63 4.90 0.65
N THR A 69 -4.76 3.86 -0.17
CA THR A 69 -3.75 3.46 -1.16
C THR A 69 -4.31 3.56 -2.57
N LYS A 70 -3.54 3.10 -3.55
CA LYS A 70 -4.05 2.98 -4.93
C LYS A 70 -5.25 2.04 -5.04
N GLU A 71 -5.35 1.00 -4.22
CA GLU A 71 -6.39 -0.04 -4.33
C GLU A 71 -7.31 -0.15 -3.12
N GLU A 72 -6.87 0.27 -1.94
CA GLU A 72 -7.58 0.04 -0.68
C GLU A 72 -7.79 1.34 0.10
N LEU A 73 -8.90 1.40 0.81
CA LEU A 73 -9.12 2.29 1.95
C LEU A 73 -9.33 1.40 3.18
N VAL A 74 -8.58 1.68 4.23
CA VAL A 74 -8.58 0.86 5.45
C VAL A 74 -8.85 1.74 6.65
N LEU A 75 -9.83 1.35 7.49
CA LEU A 75 -10.02 1.88 8.84
C LEU A 75 -9.51 0.81 9.81
N HIS A 76 -8.69 1.20 10.77
CA HIS A 76 -8.19 0.26 11.78
C HIS A 76 -8.17 0.89 13.17
N ALA A 77 -8.28 0.05 14.18
CA ALA A 77 -8.24 0.47 15.57
C ALA A 77 -7.44 -0.50 16.43
N THR A 78 -6.76 0.07 17.41
CA THR A 78 -6.00 -0.63 18.45
C THR A 78 -6.60 -0.28 19.80
N VAL A 79 -7.03 -1.30 20.55
CA VAL A 79 -7.73 -1.11 21.82
C VAL A 79 -7.38 -2.21 22.82
N LEU A 80 -7.71 -2.03 24.10
CA LEU A 80 -7.72 -3.14 25.04
C LEU A 80 -8.80 -4.16 24.68
N ARG A 81 -8.59 -5.43 25.04
CA ARG A 81 -9.47 -6.55 24.71
C ARG A 81 -10.94 -6.29 25.03
N GLU A 82 -11.22 -5.70 26.20
CA GLU A 82 -12.57 -5.37 26.67
C GLU A 82 -13.28 -4.32 25.82
N ASP A 83 -12.51 -3.49 25.08
CA ASP A 83 -13.03 -2.39 24.28
C ASP A 83 -13.17 -2.71 22.79
N LEU A 84 -12.81 -3.93 22.34
CA LEU A 84 -12.94 -4.36 20.95
C LEU A 84 -14.36 -4.18 20.40
N ASN A 85 -15.39 -4.46 21.22
CA ASN A 85 -16.78 -4.22 20.83
C ASN A 85 -17.08 -2.74 20.51
N LYS A 86 -16.43 -1.81 21.24
CA LYS A 86 -16.60 -0.36 21.02
C LYS A 86 -15.87 0.09 19.76
N ALA A 87 -14.69 -0.49 19.45
CA ALA A 87 -13.94 -0.22 18.23
C ALA A 87 -14.73 -0.70 16.99
N LEU A 88 -15.24 -1.92 17.01
CA LEU A 88 -16.06 -2.47 15.91
C LEU A 88 -17.35 -1.67 15.70
N GLU A 89 -17.99 -1.25 16.79
CA GLU A 89 -19.19 -0.39 16.73
C GLU A 89 -18.89 0.96 16.11
N LEU A 90 -17.77 1.59 16.48
CA LEU A 90 -17.37 2.88 15.95
C LEU A 90 -17.04 2.81 14.45
N ILE A 91 -16.21 1.86 14.03
CA ILE A 91 -15.87 1.67 12.62
C ILE A 91 -17.14 1.40 11.79
N SER A 92 -18.05 0.57 12.32
CA SER A 92 -19.34 0.31 11.68
C SER A 92 -20.17 1.58 11.51
N ASP A 93 -20.29 2.41 12.55
CA ASP A 93 -21.02 3.67 12.49
C ASP A 93 -20.40 4.64 11.47
N MET A 94 -19.07 4.75 11.44
CA MET A 94 -18.35 5.56 10.47
C MET A 94 -18.58 5.10 9.02
N VAL A 95 -18.59 3.81 8.78
CA VAL A 95 -18.72 3.26 7.42
C VAL A 95 -20.17 3.25 6.95
N LEU A 96 -21.13 2.95 7.83
CA LEU A 96 -22.53 2.76 7.45
C LEU A 96 -23.36 4.03 7.54
N HIS A 97 -22.99 4.95 8.42
CA HIS A 97 -23.84 6.09 8.79
C HIS A 97 -23.12 7.45 8.67
N SER A 98 -21.98 7.52 7.96
CA SER A 98 -21.32 8.80 7.70
C SER A 98 -22.24 9.78 7.01
N VAL A 99 -22.13 11.03 7.46
CA VAL A 99 -22.74 12.19 6.81
C VAL A 99 -21.60 13.12 6.39
N PHE A 100 -21.78 13.80 5.28
CA PHE A 100 -20.74 14.66 4.71
C PHE A 100 -21.20 16.13 4.72
N PRO A 101 -21.16 16.81 5.92
CA PRO A 101 -21.62 18.19 6.03
C PRO A 101 -20.78 19.12 5.16
N THR A 102 -21.41 19.96 4.36
CA THR A 102 -20.72 20.91 3.45
C THR A 102 -19.72 21.79 4.19
N THR A 103 -20.04 22.20 5.41
CA THR A 103 -19.13 23.01 6.24
C THR A 103 -17.84 22.28 6.61
N GLU A 104 -17.91 21.00 6.94
CA GLU A 104 -16.74 20.19 7.22
C GLU A 104 -15.97 19.87 5.92
N MET A 105 -16.67 19.62 4.82
CA MET A 105 -16.02 19.40 3.53
C MET A 105 -15.19 20.60 3.07
N ILE A 106 -15.68 21.83 3.30
CA ILE A 106 -14.92 23.04 2.95
C ILE A 106 -13.61 23.10 3.75
N LYS A 107 -13.67 22.82 5.06
CA LYS A 107 -12.49 22.81 5.93
C LYS A 107 -11.49 21.72 5.52
N GLU A 108 -11.99 20.48 5.37
CA GLU A 108 -11.12 19.36 5.03
C GLU A 108 -10.49 19.47 3.64
N ARG A 109 -11.19 20.08 2.70
CA ARG A 109 -10.61 20.39 1.39
C ARG A 109 -9.37 21.28 1.49
N GLU A 110 -9.40 22.29 2.36
CA GLU A 110 -8.21 23.14 2.58
C GLU A 110 -7.10 22.35 3.29
N VAL A 111 -7.43 21.49 4.25
CA VAL A 111 -6.45 20.59 4.90
C VAL A 111 -5.76 19.70 3.85
N ILE A 112 -6.52 19.06 2.97
CA ILE A 112 -5.95 18.20 1.91
C ILE A 112 -5.13 19.04 0.92
N LEU A 113 -5.55 20.25 0.59
CA LEU A 113 -4.77 21.13 -0.27
C LEU A 113 -3.45 21.56 0.39
N ASP A 114 -3.44 21.76 1.71
CA ASP A 114 -2.22 22.04 2.48
C ASP A 114 -1.32 20.80 2.54
N GLU A 115 -1.89 19.62 2.71
CA GLU A 115 -1.16 18.35 2.66
C GLU A 115 -0.50 18.14 1.28
N ILE A 116 -1.21 18.40 0.18
CA ILE A 116 -0.62 18.36 -1.16
C ILE A 116 0.54 19.35 -1.30
N ARG A 117 0.46 20.54 -0.68
CA ARG A 117 1.55 21.51 -0.69
C ARG A 117 2.75 21.00 0.11
N SER A 118 2.52 20.52 1.33
CA SER A 118 3.55 19.94 2.18
C SER A 118 4.25 18.73 1.53
N TYR A 119 3.48 17.88 0.86
CA TYR A 119 4.02 16.72 0.15
C TYR A 119 4.98 17.10 -0.98
N LYS A 120 4.75 18.26 -1.63
CA LYS A 120 5.68 18.79 -2.65
C LYS A 120 7.04 19.20 -2.09
N ASP A 121 7.12 19.46 -0.79
CA ASP A 121 8.35 19.82 -0.08
C ASP A 121 9.14 18.58 0.38
N SER A 122 8.60 17.35 0.15
CA SER A 122 9.29 16.08 0.38
C SER A 122 9.73 15.47 -0.97
N PRO A 123 10.96 15.72 -1.44
CA PRO A 123 11.41 15.19 -2.73
C PRO A 123 11.40 13.68 -2.81
N VAL A 124 11.61 12.98 -1.69
CA VAL A 124 11.63 11.53 -1.59
C VAL A 124 10.24 10.94 -1.88
N ASP A 125 9.20 11.46 -1.23
CA ASP A 125 7.84 10.97 -1.44
C ASP A 125 7.32 11.37 -2.82
N LEU A 126 7.57 12.63 -3.19
CA LEU A 126 7.12 13.17 -4.46
C LEU A 126 7.69 12.44 -5.68
N ILE A 127 8.97 11.97 -5.63
CA ILE A 127 9.56 11.28 -6.77
C ILE A 127 8.88 9.95 -7.06
N TYR A 128 8.44 9.21 -6.01
CA TYR A 128 7.70 7.97 -6.17
C TYR A 128 6.34 8.21 -6.81
N ASP A 129 5.57 9.17 -6.30
CA ASP A 129 4.27 9.53 -6.86
C ASP A 129 4.36 9.97 -8.32
N LYS A 130 5.33 10.84 -8.64
CA LYS A 130 5.54 11.32 -10.00
C LYS A 130 6.06 10.24 -10.93
N PHE A 131 6.85 9.32 -10.43
CA PHE A 131 7.29 8.17 -11.19
C PHE A 131 6.12 7.26 -11.54
N GLU A 132 5.28 6.90 -10.57
CA GLU A 132 4.09 6.08 -10.82
C GLU A 132 3.07 6.80 -11.73
N GLU A 133 2.87 8.11 -11.58
CA GLU A 133 2.02 8.92 -12.45
C GLU A 133 2.45 8.78 -13.92
N LYS A 134 3.77 8.88 -14.19
CA LYS A 134 4.35 8.73 -15.53
C LYS A 134 4.32 7.29 -16.01
N LEU A 135 4.72 6.35 -15.16
CA LEU A 135 4.81 4.92 -15.49
C LEU A 135 3.44 4.34 -15.88
N PHE A 136 2.38 4.78 -15.19
CA PHE A 136 1.01 4.31 -15.39
C PHE A 136 0.14 5.29 -16.20
N THR A 137 0.76 6.22 -16.93
CA THR A 137 0.04 7.21 -17.75
C THR A 137 -1.05 6.56 -18.61
N GLY A 138 -2.23 7.17 -18.63
CA GLY A 138 -3.38 6.67 -19.39
C GLY A 138 -4.19 5.58 -18.68
N THR A 139 -3.81 5.16 -17.49
CA THR A 139 -4.55 4.19 -16.67
C THR A 139 -5.04 4.83 -15.37
N PRO A 140 -6.01 4.22 -14.67
CA PRO A 140 -6.45 4.68 -13.36
C PRO A 140 -5.33 4.70 -12.30
N MET A 141 -4.28 3.89 -12.47
CA MET A 141 -3.14 3.81 -11.56
C MET A 141 -2.25 5.07 -11.57
N SER A 142 -2.35 5.91 -12.61
CA SER A 142 -1.59 7.17 -12.69
C SER A 142 -2.08 8.25 -11.73
N LYS A 143 -3.27 8.11 -11.13
CA LYS A 143 -3.82 9.13 -10.24
C LYS A 143 -3.01 9.21 -8.94
N PRO A 144 -2.61 10.42 -8.48
CA PRO A 144 -1.98 10.60 -7.17
C PRO A 144 -2.98 10.29 -6.05
N ILE A 145 -2.50 9.75 -4.93
CA ILE A 145 -3.38 9.39 -3.79
C ILE A 145 -4.03 10.63 -3.20
N LEU A 146 -3.28 11.70 -2.98
CA LEU A 146 -3.79 12.96 -2.46
C LEU A 146 -4.72 13.71 -3.43
N GLY A 147 -4.76 13.27 -4.69
CA GLY A 147 -5.61 13.85 -5.71
C GLY A 147 -5.03 15.06 -6.43
N ILE A 148 -5.87 15.66 -7.26
CA ILE A 148 -5.53 16.83 -8.10
C ILE A 148 -6.32 18.04 -7.60
N PRO A 149 -5.67 19.16 -7.21
CA PRO A 149 -6.33 20.33 -6.61
C PRO A 149 -7.55 20.86 -7.39
N ARG A 150 -7.46 20.85 -8.74
CA ARG A 150 -8.55 21.28 -9.61
C ARG A 150 -9.78 20.36 -9.52
N GLU A 151 -9.56 19.06 -9.32
CA GLU A 151 -10.63 18.06 -9.23
C GLU A 151 -11.20 18.00 -7.82
N LEU A 152 -10.37 18.07 -6.78
CA LEU A 152 -10.78 18.15 -5.38
C LEU A 152 -11.77 19.29 -5.12
N LYS A 153 -11.57 20.45 -5.75
CA LYS A 153 -12.50 21.61 -5.64
C LYS A 153 -13.91 21.33 -6.15
N LYS A 154 -14.09 20.30 -7.00
CA LYS A 154 -15.37 19.94 -7.60
C LYS A 154 -16.09 18.79 -6.87
N ILE A 155 -15.42 18.15 -5.89
CA ILE A 155 -16.03 17.07 -5.14
C ILE A 155 -17.12 17.60 -4.22
N THR A 156 -18.29 16.97 -4.25
CA THR A 156 -19.47 17.33 -3.45
C THR A 156 -19.83 16.17 -2.50
N SER A 157 -20.78 16.42 -1.58
CA SER A 157 -21.30 15.38 -0.68
C SER A 157 -21.99 14.23 -1.42
N GLU A 158 -22.65 14.53 -2.54
CA GLU A 158 -23.28 13.54 -3.41
C GLU A 158 -22.23 12.58 -3.99
N HIS A 159 -21.09 13.10 -4.44
CA HIS A 159 -19.99 12.29 -4.96
C HIS A 159 -19.40 11.35 -3.90
N LEU A 160 -19.27 11.81 -2.66
CA LEU A 160 -18.83 10.98 -1.53
C LEU A 160 -19.85 9.90 -1.20
N ASN A 161 -21.15 10.25 -1.18
CA ASN A 161 -22.23 9.30 -0.94
C ASN A 161 -22.32 8.22 -2.03
N GLU A 162 -22.20 8.61 -3.31
CA GLU A 162 -22.16 7.69 -4.44
C GLU A 162 -20.97 6.72 -4.30
N TYR A 163 -19.79 7.25 -4.01
CA TYR A 163 -18.57 6.45 -3.82
C TYR A 163 -18.68 5.47 -2.65
N MET A 164 -19.23 5.92 -1.52
CA MET A 164 -19.49 5.06 -0.37
C MET A 164 -20.50 3.95 -0.69
N LYS A 165 -21.58 4.25 -1.41
CA LYS A 165 -22.57 3.25 -1.81
C LYS A 165 -21.97 2.20 -2.72
N GLU A 166 -21.13 2.60 -3.68
CA GLU A 166 -20.51 1.71 -4.65
C GLU A 166 -19.39 0.87 -4.05
N ARG A 167 -18.55 1.44 -3.18
CA ARG A 167 -17.31 0.80 -2.73
C ARG A 167 -17.39 0.16 -1.36
N PHE A 168 -18.26 0.60 -0.47
CA PHE A 168 -18.41 0.03 0.86
C PHE A 168 -19.56 -0.96 0.91
N CYS A 169 -19.54 -1.94 0.03
CA CYS A 169 -20.48 -3.06 -0.03
C CYS A 169 -19.81 -4.36 0.46
N PRO A 170 -20.58 -5.31 1.01
CA PRO A 170 -20.04 -6.52 1.65
C PRO A 170 -19.07 -7.32 0.78
N GLU A 171 -19.28 -7.33 -0.54
CA GLU A 171 -18.48 -8.08 -1.51
C GLU A 171 -17.07 -7.52 -1.67
N GLN A 172 -16.92 -6.21 -1.44
CA GLN A 172 -15.65 -5.46 -1.59
C GLN A 172 -14.96 -5.18 -0.26
N MET A 173 -15.49 -5.70 0.85
CA MET A 173 -15.00 -5.43 2.20
C MET A 173 -14.49 -6.70 2.89
N ALA A 174 -13.49 -6.52 3.74
CA ALA A 174 -12.94 -7.54 4.61
C ALA A 174 -12.76 -7.00 6.02
N LEU A 175 -13.26 -7.74 7.02
CA LEU A 175 -13.00 -7.48 8.43
C LEU A 175 -11.90 -8.40 8.92
N SER A 176 -10.88 -7.86 9.54
CA SER A 176 -9.82 -8.62 10.22
C SER A 176 -9.76 -8.24 11.69
N ILE A 177 -9.53 -9.23 12.54
CA ILE A 177 -9.43 -9.08 14.00
C ILE A 177 -8.26 -9.92 14.49
N VAL A 178 -7.36 -9.31 15.25
CA VAL A 178 -6.25 -9.99 15.96
C VAL A 178 -6.34 -9.63 17.43
N GLY A 179 -6.41 -10.62 18.31
CA GLY A 179 -6.50 -10.34 19.75
C GLY A 179 -6.96 -11.53 20.58
N ASN A 180 -7.11 -11.33 21.88
CA ASN A 180 -7.58 -12.37 22.80
C ASN A 180 -9.09 -12.53 22.72
N ILE A 181 -9.58 -13.07 21.63
CA ILE A 181 -10.99 -13.33 21.35
C ILE A 181 -11.14 -14.68 20.65
N SER A 182 -12.18 -15.45 21.02
CA SER A 182 -12.48 -16.69 20.30
C SER A 182 -13.09 -16.38 18.91
N PRO A 183 -12.88 -17.24 17.90
CA PRO A 183 -13.47 -17.06 16.58
C PRO A 183 -15.01 -16.95 16.63
N GLN A 184 -15.65 -17.72 17.49
CA GLN A 184 -17.12 -17.69 17.67
C GLN A 184 -17.59 -16.31 18.17
N ARG A 185 -16.89 -15.76 19.18
CA ARG A 185 -17.24 -14.44 19.71
C ARG A 185 -16.98 -13.33 18.70
N ALA A 186 -15.89 -13.41 17.95
CA ALA A 186 -15.57 -12.47 16.88
C ALA A 186 -16.64 -12.49 15.78
N LEU A 187 -17.13 -13.69 15.39
CA LEU A 187 -18.20 -13.83 14.40
C LEU A 187 -19.51 -13.21 14.89
N VAL A 188 -19.88 -13.42 16.17
CA VAL A 188 -21.06 -12.78 16.77
C VAL A 188 -20.96 -11.26 16.72
N LEU A 189 -19.78 -10.68 16.99
CA LEU A 189 -19.57 -9.24 16.90
C LEU A 189 -19.61 -8.75 15.44
N ALA A 190 -18.99 -9.49 14.52
CA ALA A 190 -19.03 -9.18 13.10
C ALA A 190 -20.48 -9.18 12.57
N GLU A 191 -21.27 -10.19 12.92
CA GLU A 191 -22.69 -10.26 12.51
C GLU A 191 -23.52 -9.13 13.13
N LYS A 192 -23.28 -8.80 14.40
CA LYS A 192 -23.96 -7.71 15.08
C LYS A 192 -23.77 -6.35 14.40
N PHE A 193 -22.57 -6.04 13.91
CA PHE A 193 -22.25 -4.71 13.38
C PHE A 193 -22.22 -4.66 11.85
N TYR A 194 -22.02 -5.79 11.19
CA TYR A 194 -21.82 -5.89 9.73
C TYR A 194 -22.66 -7.00 9.10
N GLY A 195 -23.75 -7.44 9.77
CA GLY A 195 -24.69 -8.43 9.23
C GLY A 195 -25.49 -7.87 8.04
N LYS A 196 -26.31 -8.72 7.43
CA LYS A 196 -27.09 -8.35 6.24
C LYS A 196 -27.95 -7.10 6.44
N GLU A 197 -28.55 -6.95 7.61
CA GLU A 197 -29.43 -5.82 7.94
C GLU A 197 -28.67 -4.47 7.91
N ALA A 198 -27.38 -4.48 8.20
CA ALA A 198 -26.56 -3.28 8.17
C ALA A 198 -26.35 -2.71 6.74
N PHE A 199 -26.59 -3.51 5.70
CA PHE A 199 -26.36 -3.17 4.30
C PHE A 199 -27.64 -3.16 3.45
N GLN A 200 -28.84 -3.12 4.05
CA GLN A 200 -30.11 -3.22 3.32
C GLN A 200 -30.30 -2.11 2.27
N ASP A 201 -29.77 -0.93 2.54
CA ASP A 201 -29.86 0.24 1.64
C ASP A 201 -28.68 0.37 0.67
N ARG A 202 -27.77 -0.63 0.64
CA ARG A 202 -26.62 -0.64 -0.26
C ARG A 202 -26.86 -1.62 -1.38
N GLU A 203 -26.65 -1.17 -2.60
CA GLU A 203 -26.68 -2.05 -3.75
C GLU A 203 -25.62 -3.16 -3.56
N THR A 204 -25.97 -4.40 -3.91
CA THR A 204 -25.00 -5.48 -4.03
C THR A 204 -24.01 -5.06 -5.10
N GLY A 205 -22.86 -4.54 -4.67
CA GLY A 205 -21.85 -4.04 -5.58
C GLY A 205 -21.46 -5.16 -6.52
N ILE A 206 -21.60 -4.92 -7.80
CA ILE A 206 -20.98 -5.79 -8.80
C ILE A 206 -19.51 -5.83 -8.43
N ARG A 207 -19.05 -7.00 -7.99
CA ARG A 207 -17.63 -7.25 -7.86
C ARG A 207 -17.06 -6.99 -9.26
N THR A 208 -16.59 -5.77 -9.49
CA THR A 208 -15.71 -5.52 -10.61
C THR A 208 -14.49 -6.36 -10.28
N GLU A 209 -14.54 -7.64 -10.69
CA GLU A 209 -13.29 -8.39 -10.80
C GLU A 209 -12.38 -7.42 -11.54
N PRO A 210 -11.21 -7.06 -10.98
CA PRO A 210 -10.22 -6.39 -11.79
C PRO A 210 -10.11 -7.29 -13.01
N GLY A 211 -10.60 -6.78 -14.14
CA GLY A 211 -10.73 -7.61 -15.32
C GLY A 211 -9.41 -8.32 -15.48
N ARG A 212 -9.41 -9.60 -15.84
CA ARG A 212 -8.20 -10.39 -16.18
C ARG A 212 -7.44 -9.80 -17.38
N SER A 213 -7.77 -8.63 -17.77
CA SER A 213 -6.98 -7.77 -18.61
C SER A 213 -5.71 -7.49 -17.83
N PHE A 214 -4.67 -8.31 -18.04
CA PHE A 214 -3.32 -7.83 -17.85
C PHE A 214 -3.31 -6.44 -18.47
N LEU A 215 -3.27 -5.41 -17.63
CA LEU A 215 -3.05 -4.07 -18.12
C LEU A 215 -1.73 -4.14 -18.86
N HIS A 216 -1.82 -4.33 -20.19
CA HIS A 216 -0.69 -4.10 -21.06
C HIS A 216 -0.50 -2.59 -21.04
N ILE A 217 0.11 -2.14 -19.95
CA ILE A 217 0.42 -0.73 -19.77
C ILE A 217 1.45 -0.44 -20.84
N PRO A 218 1.11 0.40 -21.85
CA PRO A 218 2.13 0.86 -22.75
C PRO A 218 3.20 1.51 -21.89
N SER A 219 4.35 0.87 -21.76
CA SER A 219 5.50 1.43 -21.08
C SER A 219 5.96 2.64 -21.89
N VAL A 220 5.45 3.79 -21.54
CA VAL A 220 6.03 5.05 -22.03
C VAL A 220 7.36 5.18 -21.32
N LEU A 221 8.44 4.80 -22.03
CA LEU A 221 9.77 4.95 -21.50
C LEU A 221 10.07 6.43 -21.30
N PHE A 222 10.59 6.77 -20.14
CA PHE A 222 11.07 8.11 -19.84
C PHE A 222 12.42 8.05 -19.10
N ASN A 223 13.23 9.05 -19.35
CA ASN A 223 14.49 9.28 -18.64
C ASN A 223 14.59 10.80 -18.42
N ASP A 224 13.88 11.26 -17.40
CA ASP A 224 13.63 12.68 -17.17
C ASP A 224 14.46 13.21 -16.02
N THR A 225 14.94 14.44 -16.19
CA THR A 225 15.58 15.22 -15.11
C THR A 225 14.78 16.49 -14.89
N GLU A 226 14.30 16.68 -13.66
CA GLU A 226 13.52 17.84 -13.26
C GLU A 226 14.32 18.71 -12.27
N LYS A 227 14.43 20.02 -12.56
CA LYS A 227 15.01 20.98 -11.62
C LYS A 227 13.99 21.32 -10.54
N ARG A 228 14.29 20.91 -9.31
CA ARG A 228 13.42 21.13 -8.14
C ARG A 228 14.08 22.01 -7.08
N GLY A 229 15.37 22.30 -7.21
CA GLY A 229 16.13 23.06 -6.22
C GLY A 229 16.32 22.29 -4.91
N THR A 230 16.43 20.95 -4.99
CA THR A 230 16.62 20.08 -3.84
C THR A 230 18.07 20.15 -3.36
N TYR A 231 18.31 20.01 -2.06
CA TYR A 231 19.66 19.98 -1.50
C TYR A 231 20.47 18.78 -2.00
N GLN A 232 19.81 17.62 -2.12
CA GLN A 232 20.39 16.42 -2.73
C GLN A 232 19.75 16.13 -4.07
N THR A 233 20.50 15.43 -4.91
CA THR A 233 19.96 14.81 -6.12
C THR A 233 19.26 13.50 -5.76
N HIS A 234 18.01 13.36 -6.15
CA HIS A 234 17.20 12.15 -5.96
C HIS A 234 17.06 11.43 -7.30
N CYS A 235 17.31 10.14 -7.32
CA CYS A 235 17.18 9.31 -8.52
C CYS A 235 16.30 8.11 -8.21
N LEU A 236 15.27 7.92 -9.03
CA LEU A 236 14.42 6.72 -9.02
C LEU A 236 14.46 6.07 -10.40
N THR A 237 14.93 4.82 -10.44
CA THR A 237 14.94 3.98 -11.63
C THR A 237 14.02 2.78 -11.39
N GLY A 238 13.14 2.50 -12.33
CA GLY A 238 12.19 1.39 -12.14
C GLY A 238 11.46 0.98 -13.41
N SER A 239 10.58 0.00 -13.26
CA SER A 239 9.77 -0.54 -14.34
C SER A 239 8.43 -1.05 -13.83
N VAL A 240 7.51 -1.33 -14.76
CA VAL A 240 6.30 -2.11 -14.49
C VAL A 240 6.73 -3.51 -14.06
N ALA A 241 6.08 -4.03 -13.01
CA ALA A 241 6.39 -5.30 -12.40
C ALA A 241 5.14 -6.19 -12.30
N TYR A 242 5.32 -7.38 -11.74
CA TYR A 242 4.25 -8.37 -11.63
C TYR A 242 3.16 -7.94 -10.65
N GLY A 243 1.91 -8.30 -10.96
CA GLY A 243 0.80 -8.19 -10.03
C GLY A 243 0.79 -9.28 -8.97
N LEU A 244 -0.13 -9.14 -8.00
CA LEU A 244 -0.27 -10.02 -6.83
C LEU A 244 -0.46 -11.49 -7.18
N HIS A 245 -1.12 -11.81 -8.30
CA HIS A 245 -1.42 -13.18 -8.72
C HIS A 245 -0.35 -13.83 -9.60
N HIS A 246 0.71 -13.08 -9.97
CA HIS A 246 1.73 -13.60 -10.86
C HIS A 246 2.67 -14.60 -10.18
N LYS A 247 3.00 -15.70 -10.88
CA LYS A 247 3.88 -16.78 -10.35
C LYS A 247 5.29 -16.31 -9.97
N ASN A 248 5.80 -15.29 -10.66
CA ASN A 248 7.14 -14.74 -10.44
C ASN A 248 7.17 -13.64 -9.35
N ARG A 249 6.05 -13.36 -8.68
CA ARG A 249 5.99 -12.34 -7.61
C ARG A 249 6.99 -12.63 -6.49
N ILE A 250 7.04 -13.86 -5.99
CA ILE A 250 7.91 -14.21 -4.86
C ILE A 250 9.39 -14.21 -5.24
N PRO A 251 9.82 -14.75 -6.39
CA PRO A 251 11.19 -14.54 -6.88
C PRO A 251 11.58 -13.06 -6.96
N LEU A 252 10.65 -12.18 -7.41
CA LEU A 252 10.91 -10.73 -7.45
C LEU A 252 11.04 -10.11 -6.06
N VAL A 253 10.20 -10.47 -5.10
CA VAL A 253 10.35 -10.03 -3.70
C VAL A 253 11.73 -10.39 -3.17
N LEU A 254 12.20 -11.63 -3.40
CA LEU A 254 13.52 -12.07 -2.98
C LEU A 254 14.64 -11.28 -3.67
N LEU A 255 14.53 -11.05 -4.97
CA LEU A 255 15.50 -10.27 -5.74
C LEU A 255 15.60 -8.82 -5.22
N MET A 256 14.46 -8.16 -5.01
CA MET A 256 14.45 -6.76 -4.52
C MET A 256 15.04 -6.65 -3.12
N ASN A 257 14.76 -7.63 -2.25
CA ASN A 257 15.35 -7.69 -0.92
C ASN A 257 16.88 -7.85 -0.96
N LEU A 258 17.41 -8.61 -1.91
CA LEU A 258 18.85 -8.78 -2.11
C LEU A 258 19.52 -7.52 -2.68
N ILE A 259 18.85 -6.86 -3.64
CA ILE A 259 19.40 -5.67 -4.32
C ILE A 259 19.49 -4.50 -3.36
N GLY A 260 18.40 -4.17 -2.67
CA GLY A 260 18.33 -2.97 -1.83
C GLY A 260 17.25 -3.03 -0.76
N GLY A 261 17.00 -4.23 -0.16
CA GLY A 261 16.11 -4.39 0.99
C GLY A 261 16.64 -3.70 2.25
N PRO A 262 15.91 -3.79 3.37
CA PRO A 262 16.18 -3.00 4.59
C PRO A 262 17.48 -3.37 5.33
N ALA A 263 18.12 -4.48 4.97
CA ALA A 263 19.32 -4.93 5.63
C ALA A 263 20.57 -4.20 5.13
N SER A 264 21.49 -3.88 6.03
CA SER A 264 22.76 -3.20 5.70
C SER A 264 23.63 -3.98 4.71
N ASN A 265 23.51 -5.29 4.65
CA ASN A 265 24.20 -6.16 3.69
C ASN A 265 23.52 -6.26 2.31
N ALA A 266 22.43 -5.54 2.08
CA ALA A 266 21.83 -5.44 0.73
C ALA A 266 22.86 -4.92 -0.27
N ARG A 267 22.85 -5.46 -1.50
CA ARG A 267 23.95 -5.26 -2.46
C ARG A 267 24.23 -3.80 -2.80
N LEU A 268 23.19 -3.01 -3.03
CA LEU A 268 23.36 -1.58 -3.32
C LEU A 268 23.85 -0.79 -2.10
N ASN A 269 23.36 -1.13 -0.90
CA ASN A 269 23.86 -0.50 0.31
C ASN A 269 25.34 -0.76 0.51
N MET A 270 25.78 -2.02 0.35
CA MET A 270 27.21 -2.39 0.42
C MET A 270 28.08 -1.68 -0.63
N VAL A 271 27.55 -1.49 -1.85
CA VAL A 271 28.32 -0.88 -2.93
C VAL A 271 28.28 0.65 -2.82
N LEU A 272 27.09 1.25 -2.80
CA LEU A 272 26.97 2.72 -2.91
C LEU A 272 27.30 3.42 -1.61
N ARG A 273 26.89 2.85 -0.47
CA ARG A 273 27.06 3.47 0.84
C ARG A 273 28.34 3.03 1.54
N GLU A 274 28.48 1.72 1.80
CA GLU A 274 29.57 1.23 2.64
C GLU A 274 30.94 1.29 1.94
N LYS A 275 30.98 0.90 0.66
CA LYS A 275 32.26 0.85 -0.08
C LYS A 275 32.70 2.21 -0.61
N TYR A 276 31.78 2.98 -1.17
CA TYR A 276 32.13 4.22 -1.88
C TYR A 276 31.63 5.50 -1.20
N GLY A 277 30.75 5.42 -0.20
CA GLY A 277 30.24 6.59 0.54
C GLY A 277 29.49 7.60 -0.32
N LEU A 278 28.82 7.15 -1.39
CA LEU A 278 28.20 8.03 -2.39
C LEU A 278 26.76 8.41 -2.04
N VAL A 279 26.09 7.63 -1.20
CA VAL A 279 24.67 7.81 -0.90
C VAL A 279 24.42 7.72 0.61
N TYR A 280 23.44 8.47 1.08
CA TYR A 280 22.95 8.36 2.45
C TYR A 280 21.86 7.29 2.55
N THR A 281 20.96 7.28 1.58
CA THR A 281 19.85 6.35 1.48
C THR A 281 19.87 5.69 0.11
N VAL A 282 19.71 4.37 0.11
CA VAL A 282 19.45 3.58 -1.10
C VAL A 282 18.48 2.46 -0.74
N GLU A 283 17.46 2.29 -1.54
CA GLU A 283 16.48 1.22 -1.36
C GLU A 283 16.00 0.65 -2.69
N ALA A 284 15.63 -0.61 -2.66
CA ALA A 284 14.93 -1.26 -3.75
C ALA A 284 13.57 -1.75 -3.24
N SER A 285 12.51 -1.26 -3.84
CA SER A 285 11.13 -1.52 -3.45
C SER A 285 10.36 -2.25 -4.56
N TYR A 286 9.38 -3.05 -4.16
CA TYR A 286 8.44 -3.69 -5.06
C TYR A 286 7.03 -3.60 -4.49
N SER A 287 6.16 -2.92 -5.22
CA SER A 287 4.75 -2.73 -4.88
C SER A 287 3.87 -3.54 -5.85
N PRO A 288 3.42 -4.75 -5.46
CA PRO A 288 2.47 -5.50 -6.25
C PRO A 288 1.06 -4.95 -6.06
N TYR A 289 0.38 -4.68 -7.16
CA TYR A 289 -1.04 -4.40 -7.26
C TYR A 289 -1.80 -5.64 -7.73
N ILE A 290 -3.13 -5.62 -7.81
CA ILE A 290 -3.91 -6.81 -8.14
C ILE A 290 -3.50 -7.39 -9.51
N ASP A 291 -3.34 -6.56 -10.52
CA ASP A 291 -3.11 -6.94 -11.93
C ASP A 291 -1.78 -6.45 -12.51
N THR A 292 -1.06 -5.60 -11.81
CA THR A 292 0.22 -5.00 -12.21
C THR A 292 1.12 -4.81 -10.99
N GLY A 293 2.25 -4.17 -11.15
CA GLY A 293 3.14 -3.79 -10.06
C GLY A 293 4.16 -2.75 -10.49
N PHE A 294 4.85 -2.22 -9.50
CA PHE A 294 5.97 -1.30 -9.68
C PHE A 294 7.20 -1.88 -8.96
N ALA A 295 8.33 -1.93 -9.63
CA ALA A 295 9.63 -2.22 -9.01
C ALA A 295 10.57 -1.04 -9.26
N GLY A 296 11.15 -0.50 -8.18
CA GLY A 296 11.99 0.70 -8.23
C GLY A 296 13.23 0.60 -7.36
N ILE A 297 14.28 1.31 -7.78
CA ILE A 297 15.48 1.54 -7.01
C ILE A 297 15.64 3.05 -6.87
N TYR A 298 15.63 3.49 -5.63
CA TYR A 298 15.81 4.89 -5.25
C TYR A 298 17.16 5.08 -4.57
N PHE A 299 17.80 6.22 -4.82
CA PHE A 299 18.89 6.71 -4.00
C PHE A 299 18.95 8.24 -3.98
N GLY A 300 19.39 8.78 -2.83
CA GLY A 300 19.74 10.20 -2.64
C GLY A 300 21.26 10.36 -2.63
N THR A 301 21.79 11.30 -3.41
CA THR A 301 23.23 11.52 -3.55
C THR A 301 23.55 13.00 -3.81
N ASP A 302 24.80 13.38 -3.74
CA ASP A 302 25.26 14.70 -4.20
C ASP A 302 25.32 14.76 -5.73
N GLY A 303 24.98 15.91 -6.32
CA GLY A 303 24.89 16.07 -7.77
C GLY A 303 26.07 15.50 -8.56
N PRO A 304 27.32 15.79 -8.20
CA PRO A 304 28.50 15.25 -8.89
C PRO A 304 28.62 13.72 -8.89
N ASN A 305 27.99 13.06 -7.93
CA ASN A 305 28.07 11.62 -7.77
C ASN A 305 26.97 10.84 -8.54
N LEU A 306 25.98 11.53 -9.13
CA LEU A 306 24.82 10.93 -9.77
C LEU A 306 25.20 9.86 -10.81
N ASP A 307 26.05 10.22 -11.77
CA ASP A 307 26.42 9.32 -12.86
C ASP A 307 27.18 8.09 -12.33
N ARG A 308 28.02 8.30 -11.33
CA ARG A 308 28.73 7.19 -10.68
C ARG A 308 27.79 6.25 -9.94
N CYS A 309 26.80 6.77 -9.24
CA CYS A 309 25.77 5.96 -8.59
C CYS A 309 24.96 5.16 -9.61
N ARG A 310 24.58 5.78 -10.73
CA ARG A 310 23.88 5.10 -11.84
C ARG A 310 24.70 3.96 -12.44
N GLU A 311 25.98 4.19 -12.74
CA GLU A 311 26.90 3.17 -13.26
C GLU A 311 27.02 1.95 -12.31
N LEU A 312 27.21 2.23 -11.02
CA LEU A 312 27.34 1.18 -10.01
C LEU A 312 26.04 0.41 -9.81
N THR A 313 24.90 1.10 -9.82
CA THR A 313 23.57 0.47 -9.81
C THR A 313 23.40 -0.43 -11.01
N GLU A 314 23.70 0.06 -12.20
CA GLU A 314 23.64 -0.73 -13.44
C GLU A 314 24.55 -1.97 -13.38
N LYS A 315 25.73 -1.84 -12.80
CA LYS A 315 26.64 -2.98 -12.60
C LYS A 315 26.01 -4.04 -11.69
N VAL A 316 25.40 -3.63 -10.59
CA VAL A 316 24.72 -4.54 -9.67
C VAL A 316 23.56 -5.25 -10.36
N LEU A 317 22.76 -4.54 -11.13
CA LEU A 317 21.64 -5.14 -11.88
C LEU A 317 22.13 -6.18 -12.89
N ARG A 318 23.20 -5.88 -13.62
CA ARG A 318 23.82 -6.82 -14.57
C ARG A 318 24.38 -8.07 -13.87
N GLU A 319 24.95 -7.93 -12.66
CA GLU A 319 25.43 -9.09 -11.88
C GLU A 319 24.29 -10.12 -11.68
N TYR A 320 23.09 -9.66 -11.29
CA TYR A 320 21.93 -10.53 -11.09
C TYR A 320 21.28 -11.01 -12.39
N ALA A 321 21.41 -10.28 -13.49
CA ALA A 321 20.84 -10.60 -14.79
C ALA A 321 21.75 -11.51 -15.64
N SER A 322 23.03 -11.63 -15.33
CA SER A 322 23.99 -12.35 -16.16
C SER A 322 24.27 -13.79 -15.70
N VAL A 323 24.27 -14.04 -14.38
CA VAL A 323 24.65 -15.35 -13.82
C VAL A 323 23.68 -15.74 -12.72
N ALA A 324 23.18 -16.97 -12.79
CA ALA A 324 22.36 -17.52 -11.73
C ALA A 324 23.14 -17.61 -10.41
N MET A 325 22.46 -17.30 -9.32
CA MET A 325 23.02 -17.45 -7.99
C MET A 325 23.41 -18.92 -7.71
N THR A 326 24.48 -19.10 -6.95
CA THR A 326 24.78 -20.44 -6.39
C THR A 326 23.71 -20.84 -5.39
N SER A 327 23.56 -22.16 -5.18
CA SER A 327 22.62 -22.68 -4.17
C SER A 327 22.88 -22.11 -2.78
N LEU A 328 24.13 -21.94 -2.39
CA LEU A 328 24.50 -21.37 -1.09
C LEU A 328 24.09 -19.88 -0.97
N GLN A 329 24.28 -19.10 -2.03
CA GLN A 329 23.83 -17.69 -2.05
C GLN A 329 22.31 -17.58 -1.93
N LEU A 330 21.59 -18.41 -2.68
CA LEU A 330 20.13 -18.44 -2.64
C LEU A 330 19.61 -18.86 -1.26
N GLU A 331 20.15 -19.88 -0.65
CA GLU A 331 19.71 -20.33 0.68
C GLU A 331 19.96 -19.26 1.77
N ARG A 332 21.07 -18.54 1.69
CA ARG A 332 21.33 -17.38 2.58
C ARG A 332 20.31 -16.26 2.37
N ALA A 333 19.98 -15.96 1.12
CA ALA A 333 18.99 -14.96 0.78
C ALA A 333 17.58 -15.31 1.28
N LYS A 334 17.15 -16.56 1.07
CA LYS A 334 15.89 -17.07 1.59
C LYS A 334 15.85 -17.00 3.11
N LYS A 335 16.90 -17.46 3.80
CA LYS A 335 16.97 -17.40 5.26
C LYS A 335 16.84 -15.98 5.79
N GLN A 336 17.51 -15.02 5.13
CA GLN A 336 17.42 -13.59 5.49
C GLN A 336 15.99 -13.06 5.32
N LEU A 337 15.36 -13.28 4.16
CA LEU A 337 14.01 -12.82 3.88
C LEU A 337 12.99 -13.47 4.83
N ILE A 338 13.10 -14.78 5.06
CA ILE A 338 12.26 -15.52 6.01
C ILE A 338 12.39 -14.94 7.42
N GLY A 339 13.62 -14.67 7.88
CA GLY A 339 13.86 -14.05 9.19
C GLY A 339 13.22 -12.69 9.32
N GLN A 340 13.41 -11.81 8.34
CA GLN A 340 12.81 -10.48 8.31
C GLN A 340 11.26 -10.54 8.33
N MET A 341 10.67 -11.40 7.51
CA MET A 341 9.22 -11.59 7.48
C MET A 341 8.68 -12.14 8.80
N SER A 342 9.38 -13.09 9.42
CA SER A 342 8.95 -13.66 10.70
C SER A 342 9.02 -12.63 11.84
N ILE A 343 10.02 -11.76 11.84
CA ILE A 343 10.11 -10.65 12.80
C ILE A 343 8.96 -9.65 12.59
N THR A 344 8.64 -9.32 11.34
CA THR A 344 7.52 -8.43 11.01
C THR A 344 6.16 -9.03 11.40
N GLU A 345 6.03 -10.35 11.24
CA GLU A 345 4.81 -11.12 11.58
C GLU A 345 4.53 -11.13 13.10
N ASP A 346 5.51 -10.86 13.96
CA ASP A 346 5.31 -10.73 15.40
C ASP A 346 4.54 -9.45 15.80
N ASN A 347 4.41 -8.50 14.87
CA ASN A 347 3.58 -7.33 15.03
C ASN A 347 2.11 -7.63 14.69
N HIS A 348 1.26 -7.68 15.71
CA HIS A 348 -0.15 -8.03 15.58
C HIS A 348 -0.98 -7.01 14.75
N GLU A 349 -0.59 -5.74 14.73
CA GLU A 349 -1.24 -4.74 13.88
C GLU A 349 -0.95 -5.02 12.42
N VAL A 350 0.32 -5.26 12.07
CA VAL A 350 0.73 -5.65 10.71
C VAL A 350 0.02 -6.93 10.27
N GLN A 351 -0.11 -7.93 11.17
CA GLN A 351 -0.91 -9.14 10.89
C GLN A 351 -2.36 -8.79 10.57
N CYS A 352 -2.99 -7.94 11.40
CA CYS A 352 -4.38 -7.54 11.21
C CYS A 352 -4.60 -6.88 9.84
N LEU A 353 -3.76 -5.92 9.47
CA LEU A 353 -3.82 -5.24 8.18
C LEU A 353 -3.55 -6.18 7.00
N SER A 354 -2.54 -7.04 7.11
CA SER A 354 -2.19 -8.00 6.05
C SER A 354 -3.26 -9.06 5.81
N MET A 355 -4.00 -9.46 6.86
CA MET A 355 -5.15 -10.37 6.73
C MET A 355 -6.27 -9.74 5.90
N GLY A 356 -6.63 -8.48 6.15
CA GLY A 356 -7.62 -7.73 5.38
C GLY A 356 -7.23 -7.64 3.89
N LYS A 357 -6.02 -7.20 3.62
CA LYS A 357 -5.46 -7.14 2.27
C LYS A 357 -5.46 -8.51 1.57
N SER A 358 -5.06 -9.55 2.29
CA SER A 358 -5.06 -10.93 1.75
C SER A 358 -6.45 -11.41 1.36
N ILE A 359 -7.47 -11.10 2.15
CA ILE A 359 -8.87 -11.45 1.84
C ILE A 359 -9.34 -10.70 0.59
N LEU A 360 -9.07 -9.40 0.49
CA LEU A 360 -9.45 -8.60 -0.68
C LEU A 360 -8.77 -9.12 -1.94
N ALA A 361 -7.47 -9.38 -1.89
CA ALA A 361 -6.69 -9.81 -3.04
C ALA A 361 -6.94 -11.27 -3.46
N PHE A 362 -7.00 -12.19 -2.50
CA PHE A 362 -7.03 -13.65 -2.76
C PHE A 362 -8.33 -14.34 -2.36
N GLY A 363 -9.27 -13.61 -1.76
CA GLY A 363 -10.49 -14.17 -1.22
C GLY A 363 -10.32 -15.01 0.04
N LYS A 364 -9.09 -15.12 0.58
CA LYS A 364 -8.71 -15.88 1.79
C LYS A 364 -7.42 -15.31 2.38
N VAL A 365 -7.17 -15.59 3.64
CA VAL A 365 -5.88 -15.27 4.28
C VAL A 365 -4.81 -16.24 3.78
N ILE A 366 -3.71 -15.71 3.29
CA ILE A 366 -2.50 -16.50 2.98
C ILE A 366 -1.71 -16.63 4.28
N SER A 367 -1.60 -17.86 4.80
CA SER A 367 -0.89 -18.09 6.06
C SER A 367 0.60 -17.81 5.94
N HIS A 368 1.22 -17.43 7.05
CA HIS A 368 2.68 -17.26 7.15
C HIS A 368 3.44 -18.51 6.67
N ALA A 369 3.03 -19.69 7.14
CA ALA A 369 3.63 -20.97 6.72
C ALA A 369 3.56 -21.17 5.19
N ARG A 370 2.44 -20.78 4.54
CA ARG A 370 2.34 -20.82 3.08
C ARG A 370 3.29 -19.84 2.40
N MET A 371 3.45 -18.65 2.95
CA MET A 371 4.41 -17.67 2.42
C MET A 371 5.85 -18.18 2.53
N LEU A 372 6.23 -18.72 3.69
CA LEU A 372 7.54 -19.34 3.88
C LEU A 372 7.80 -20.48 2.88
N SER A 373 6.80 -21.33 2.66
CA SER A 373 6.87 -22.41 1.65
C SER A 373 7.11 -21.87 0.24
N LEU A 374 6.45 -20.77 -0.14
CA LEU A 374 6.66 -20.13 -1.44
C LEU A 374 8.07 -19.56 -1.60
N ILE A 375 8.61 -18.94 -0.55
CA ILE A 375 10.00 -18.43 -0.56
C ILE A 375 10.99 -19.61 -0.64
N ALA A 376 10.78 -20.66 0.15
CA ALA A 376 11.63 -21.85 0.14
C ALA A 376 11.68 -22.51 -1.25
N SER A 377 10.59 -22.47 -2.01
CA SER A 377 10.52 -23.07 -3.35
C SER A 377 11.17 -22.26 -4.47
N VAL A 378 11.64 -21.05 -4.21
CA VAL A 378 12.30 -20.20 -5.24
C VAL A 378 13.60 -20.88 -5.70
N THR A 379 13.86 -20.85 -7.01
CA THR A 379 15.07 -21.40 -7.64
C THR A 379 16.01 -20.31 -8.15
N PRO A 380 17.32 -20.59 -8.31
CA PRO A 380 18.28 -19.63 -8.89
C PRO A 380 17.84 -19.13 -10.27
N GLN A 381 17.28 -20.03 -11.10
CA GLN A 381 16.81 -19.72 -12.45
C GLN A 381 15.63 -18.77 -12.45
N GLN A 382 14.72 -18.88 -11.46
CA GLN A 382 13.62 -17.94 -11.32
C GLN A 382 14.14 -16.54 -10.93
N VAL A 383 15.13 -16.43 -10.06
CA VAL A 383 15.74 -15.14 -9.70
C VAL A 383 16.42 -14.51 -10.91
N LEU A 384 17.21 -15.29 -11.66
CA LEU A 384 17.86 -14.85 -12.91
C LEU A 384 16.83 -14.38 -13.95
N HIS A 385 15.75 -15.15 -14.11
CA HIS A 385 14.68 -14.81 -15.05
C HIS A 385 14.01 -13.48 -14.72
N VAL A 386 13.62 -13.28 -13.44
CA VAL A 386 12.97 -12.03 -13.05
C VAL A 386 13.93 -10.84 -13.09
N ALA A 387 15.23 -11.05 -12.83
CA ALA A 387 16.22 -10.01 -12.99
C ALA A 387 16.34 -9.55 -14.45
N ASN A 388 16.37 -10.48 -15.40
CA ASN A 388 16.42 -10.17 -16.82
C ASN A 388 15.12 -9.50 -17.31
N GLU A 389 13.96 -9.91 -16.83
CA GLU A 389 12.68 -9.39 -17.30
C GLU A 389 12.38 -7.99 -16.74
N ILE A 390 12.59 -7.80 -15.43
CA ILE A 390 12.23 -6.55 -14.75
C ILE A 390 13.28 -5.45 -14.99
N TRP A 391 14.56 -5.84 -15.04
CA TRP A 391 15.67 -4.89 -15.19
C TRP A 391 16.20 -4.79 -16.61
N ASP A 392 15.44 -5.26 -17.60
CA ASP A 392 15.74 -5.02 -19.00
C ASP A 392 15.82 -3.51 -19.29
N SER A 393 16.92 -3.07 -19.90
CA SER A 393 17.15 -1.67 -20.20
C SER A 393 16.10 -1.06 -21.13
N SER A 394 15.46 -1.88 -21.96
CA SER A 394 14.37 -1.47 -22.85
C SER A 394 13.03 -1.23 -22.16
N ARG A 395 12.92 -1.50 -20.86
CA ARG A 395 11.71 -1.34 -20.06
C ARG A 395 11.86 -0.39 -18.88
N ARG A 396 13.08 0.02 -18.59
CA ARG A 396 13.38 0.87 -17.44
C ARG A 396 13.13 2.33 -17.72
N CYS A 397 12.48 2.97 -16.77
CA CYS A 397 12.30 4.40 -16.70
C CYS A 397 13.19 4.99 -15.62
N THR A 398 13.55 6.26 -15.74
CA THR A 398 14.31 6.98 -14.73
C THR A 398 13.75 8.38 -14.55
N LEU A 399 13.64 8.81 -13.31
CA LEU A 399 13.29 10.17 -12.92
C LEU A 399 14.36 10.69 -11.96
N VAL A 400 14.87 11.88 -12.22
CA VAL A 400 15.89 12.54 -11.41
C VAL A 400 15.39 13.91 -10.98
N TYR A 401 15.53 14.24 -9.70
CA TYR A 401 15.36 15.60 -9.16
C TYR A 401 16.73 16.19 -8.80
N ILE A 402 16.98 17.44 -9.26
CA ILE A 402 18.20 18.19 -9.00
C ILE A 402 17.89 19.59 -8.48
#